data_e78f83d6d86761388d7beff954f02176
#
_entry.id   e78f83d6d86761388d7beff954f02176
#
_cell.length_a   1.000
_cell.length_b   1.000
_cell.length_c   1.000
_cell.angle_alpha   90.00
_cell.angle_beta   90.00
_cell.angle_gamma   90.00
#
_symmetry.space_group_name_H-M   'P 1'
#
loop_
_entity.id
_entity.type
_entity.pdbx_description
1 polymer ?
#
loop_
_entity_poly.entity_id
_entity_poly.type
_entity_poly.pdbx_seq_one_letter_code
_entity_poly.pdbx_strand_id
1 'polypeptide(L)'
;MKKAFTFLFVACTILSGTLRAQDPVNIENLLPQINADSLLRTVMDLQNFGSRFALREGGNREVAEYLVQRLENYGITAEIDSFHKSDYNWLVGALDQWFYNVKGVLPSPNPKDDSLVLVGAHLDAISLNQYYQLQTLAPGADDNASGVAVMIELARICHANGLQFRRDIHFMAYDGEELGLYGAYADAQKRTAAGDKIAIMLNNDMVSFQPDNNWRVTLHWYDNALDIVSRAADLCAQYTDIDPVVPSENQNGLSHNSDSYAYYEWGFRAVFAIEYTFSTSYHTEHDVWDSNNYAYHADIARYNLAMLMDYAEPTSGTGIDEHPDVPTTHIYPNPVENTATVQYRLDEDSPVSITVMDLTGRTVFYQSEVQQSAGIRHATLDFTPLPAGIYMCQIRTSRGVETVKVVRQ
;
A
#
# COMPACT_ATOMS: atom_id res chain seq x y z
N MET A 1 18.50 69.31 -35.94
CA MET A 1 17.69 68.42 -35.01
C MET A 1 18.27 67.04 -35.14
N LYS A 2 19.12 66.65 -34.19
CA LYS A 2 19.68 65.25 -34.10
C LYS A 2 18.87 64.49 -33.07
N LYS A 3 18.19 63.40 -33.48
CA LYS A 3 17.49 62.49 -32.62
C LYS A 3 18.51 61.47 -32.07
N ALA A 4 18.71 61.45 -30.72
CA ALA A 4 19.49 60.46 -30.05
C ALA A 4 18.59 59.22 -29.82
N PHE A 5 19.02 58.05 -30.25
CA PHE A 5 18.42 56.75 -29.94
C PHE A 5 19.14 56.18 -28.70
N THR A 6 18.41 56.06 -27.62
CA THR A 6 18.92 55.39 -26.41
C THR A 6 18.60 53.89 -26.53
N PHE A 7 19.63 53.06 -26.62
CA PHE A 7 19.50 51.60 -26.55
C PHE A 7 19.45 51.20 -25.09
N LEU A 8 18.34 50.60 -24.69
CA LEU A 8 18.18 49.99 -23.38
C LEU A 8 18.70 48.55 -23.46
N PHE A 9 19.85 48.27 -22.84
CA PHE A 9 20.36 46.93 -22.68
C PHE A 9 19.62 46.27 -21.47
N VAL A 10 18.75 45.29 -21.78
CA VAL A 10 18.18 44.39 -20.78
C VAL A 10 19.22 43.28 -20.55
N ALA A 11 19.92 43.33 -19.43
CA ALA A 11 20.79 42.24 -19.01
C ALA A 11 19.91 41.09 -18.46
N CYS A 12 19.80 40.02 -19.27
CA CYS A 12 19.20 38.78 -18.83
C CYS A 12 20.24 38.05 -17.95
N THR A 13 20.09 38.15 -16.63
CA THR A 13 20.85 37.30 -15.68
C THR A 13 20.30 35.89 -15.75
N ILE A 14 21.03 35.01 -16.43
CA ILE A 14 20.79 33.57 -16.38
C ILE A 14 21.22 33.12 -14.96
N LEU A 15 20.27 32.89 -14.07
CA LEU A 15 20.54 32.13 -12.86
C LEU A 15 20.88 30.68 -13.28
N SER A 16 22.16 30.35 -13.31
CA SER A 16 22.61 28.99 -13.39
C SER A 16 22.37 28.33 -12.01
N GLY A 17 21.17 27.81 -11.81
CA GLY A 17 20.91 26.87 -10.73
C GLY A 17 21.79 25.64 -10.97
N THR A 18 22.71 25.35 -10.07
CA THR A 18 23.43 24.07 -10.06
C THR A 18 22.40 22.99 -9.79
N LEU A 19 22.06 22.19 -10.80
CA LEU A 19 21.38 20.91 -10.62
C LEU A 19 22.26 20.07 -9.68
N ARG A 20 21.91 20.01 -8.40
CA ARG A 20 22.45 18.99 -7.51
C ARG A 20 21.85 17.67 -8.00
N ALA A 21 22.73 16.72 -8.37
CA ALA A 21 22.30 15.34 -8.49
C ALA A 21 21.69 14.95 -7.12
N GLN A 22 20.45 14.51 -7.11
CA GLN A 22 19.87 13.95 -5.89
C GLN A 22 20.69 12.74 -5.49
N ASP A 23 20.93 12.59 -4.19
CA ASP A 23 21.59 11.40 -3.66
C ASP A 23 20.80 10.15 -4.06
N PRO A 24 21.47 9.04 -4.35
CA PRO A 24 20.79 7.80 -4.71
C PRO A 24 19.82 7.40 -3.58
N VAL A 25 18.64 6.90 -3.96
CA VAL A 25 17.64 6.44 -2.98
C VAL A 25 18.28 5.37 -2.09
N ASN A 26 18.36 5.66 -0.81
CA ASN A 26 18.95 4.74 0.17
C ASN A 26 17.82 4.00 0.91
N ILE A 27 17.78 2.69 0.78
CA ILE A 27 16.80 1.83 1.44
C ILE A 27 16.82 1.98 2.97
N GLU A 28 17.99 2.21 3.58
CA GLU A 28 18.14 2.39 5.03
C GLU A 28 17.32 3.58 5.57
N ASN A 29 17.01 4.56 4.72
CA ASN A 29 16.17 5.69 5.07
C ASN A 29 14.66 5.36 4.92
N LEU A 30 14.32 4.32 4.17
CA LEU A 30 12.94 3.92 3.89
C LEU A 30 12.44 2.85 4.87
N LEU A 31 13.27 1.90 5.25
CA LEU A 31 12.90 0.80 6.15
C LEU A 31 12.27 1.26 7.47
N PRO A 32 12.79 2.31 8.17
CA PRO A 32 12.18 2.81 9.40
C PRO A 32 10.81 3.47 9.19
N GLN A 33 10.43 3.78 7.96
CA GLN A 33 9.14 4.40 7.63
C GLN A 33 8.01 3.38 7.48
N ILE A 34 8.32 2.08 7.38
CA ILE A 34 7.32 1.01 7.46
C ILE A 34 6.63 1.10 8.82
N ASN A 35 5.30 1.13 8.80
CA ASN A 35 4.51 1.47 9.96
C ASN A 35 3.53 0.35 10.33
N ALA A 36 3.80 -0.31 11.47
CA ALA A 36 2.96 -1.39 12.00
C ALA A 36 1.50 -0.96 12.24
N ASP A 37 1.26 0.29 12.67
CA ASP A 37 -0.11 0.80 12.85
C ASP A 37 -0.84 1.02 11.52
N SER A 38 -0.11 1.29 10.43
CA SER A 38 -0.69 1.39 9.08
C SER A 38 -1.12 0.01 8.57
N LEU A 39 -0.29 -1.00 8.78
CA LEU A 39 -0.61 -2.40 8.49
C LEU A 39 -1.84 -2.86 9.29
N LEU A 40 -1.82 -2.66 10.61
CA LEU A 40 -2.94 -2.97 11.50
C LEU A 40 -4.24 -2.32 11.01
N ARG A 41 -4.23 -1.03 10.67
CA ARG A 41 -5.42 -0.33 10.18
C ARG A 41 -5.96 -0.95 8.90
N THR A 42 -5.09 -1.30 7.95
CA THR A 42 -5.54 -1.94 6.70
C THR A 42 -6.16 -3.31 6.96
N VAL A 43 -5.56 -4.12 7.84
CA VAL A 43 -6.13 -5.42 8.25
C VAL A 43 -7.49 -5.23 8.93
N MET A 44 -7.60 -4.29 9.87
CA MET A 44 -8.88 -3.99 10.55
C MET A 44 -9.95 -3.49 9.58
N ASP A 45 -9.59 -2.62 8.64
CA ASP A 45 -10.53 -2.11 7.63
C ASP A 45 -11.08 -3.26 6.78
N LEU A 46 -10.22 -4.18 6.34
CA LEU A 46 -10.64 -5.36 5.57
C LEU A 46 -11.47 -6.33 6.40
N GLN A 47 -11.10 -6.62 7.63
CA GLN A 47 -11.89 -7.43 8.54
C GLN A 47 -13.29 -6.84 8.78
N ASN A 48 -13.42 -5.51 8.84
CA ASN A 48 -14.68 -4.82 9.10
C ASN A 48 -15.73 -4.98 7.98
N PHE A 49 -15.39 -5.51 6.81
CA PHE A 49 -16.38 -5.98 5.86
C PHE A 49 -17.17 -7.20 6.36
N GLY A 50 -16.72 -7.82 7.46
CA GLY A 50 -17.33 -8.99 8.08
C GLY A 50 -17.10 -10.29 7.31
N SER A 51 -17.34 -10.30 6.02
CA SER A 51 -17.00 -11.41 5.14
C SER A 51 -16.47 -10.87 3.81
N ARG A 52 -15.34 -11.43 3.37
CA ARG A 52 -14.80 -11.19 2.03
C ARG A 52 -14.92 -12.43 1.14
N PHE A 53 -15.85 -13.31 1.47
CA PHE A 53 -16.11 -14.48 0.64
C PHE A 53 -16.58 -14.07 -0.76
N ALA A 54 -15.92 -14.56 -1.79
CA ALA A 54 -16.14 -14.13 -3.16
C ALA A 54 -17.57 -14.34 -3.68
N LEU A 55 -18.32 -15.29 -3.09
CA LEU A 55 -19.72 -15.60 -3.47
C LEU A 55 -20.77 -14.98 -2.53
N ARG A 56 -20.40 -14.06 -1.65
CA ARG A 56 -21.37 -13.30 -0.87
C ARG A 56 -22.29 -12.49 -1.78
N GLU A 57 -23.43 -12.05 -1.29
CA GLU A 57 -24.33 -11.17 -2.04
C GLU A 57 -23.59 -9.90 -2.49
N GLY A 58 -23.59 -9.63 -3.81
CA GLY A 58 -22.83 -8.53 -4.41
C GLY A 58 -21.34 -8.82 -4.68
N GLY A 59 -20.83 -9.97 -4.27
CA GLY A 59 -19.42 -10.34 -4.41
C GLY A 59 -18.48 -9.41 -3.60
N ASN A 60 -17.23 -9.32 -3.99
CA ASN A 60 -16.23 -8.48 -3.36
C ASN A 60 -16.07 -7.09 -4.01
N ARG A 61 -17.08 -6.61 -4.74
CA ARG A 61 -17.01 -5.31 -5.41
C ARG A 61 -16.72 -4.15 -4.45
N GLU A 62 -17.37 -4.11 -3.29
CA GLU A 62 -17.14 -3.07 -2.28
C GLU A 62 -15.71 -3.09 -1.72
N VAL A 63 -15.15 -4.28 -1.53
CA VAL A 63 -13.76 -4.46 -1.10
C VAL A 63 -12.81 -3.94 -2.17
N ALA A 64 -13.09 -4.27 -3.43
CA ALA A 64 -12.31 -3.78 -4.56
C ALA A 64 -12.38 -2.24 -4.69
N GLU A 65 -13.57 -1.64 -4.55
CA GLU A 65 -13.76 -0.18 -4.55
C GLU A 65 -12.97 0.49 -3.41
N TYR A 66 -12.98 -0.10 -2.22
CA TYR A 66 -12.16 0.38 -1.09
C TYR A 66 -10.65 0.33 -1.42
N LEU A 67 -10.15 -0.76 -1.99
CA LEU A 67 -8.74 -0.91 -2.32
C LEU A 67 -8.31 0.02 -3.45
N VAL A 68 -9.14 0.23 -4.47
CA VAL A 68 -8.92 1.25 -5.50
C VAL A 68 -8.74 2.61 -4.86
N GLN A 69 -9.68 3.02 -3.99
CA GLN A 69 -9.59 4.30 -3.31
C GLN A 69 -8.33 4.43 -2.44
N ARG A 70 -7.91 3.34 -1.77
CA ARG A 70 -6.68 3.32 -0.96
C ARG A 70 -5.44 3.54 -1.82
N LEU A 71 -5.35 2.90 -2.98
CA LEU A 71 -4.23 3.08 -3.92
C LEU A 71 -4.23 4.48 -4.54
N GLU A 72 -5.39 4.97 -4.95
CA GLU A 72 -5.53 6.34 -5.50
C GLU A 72 -5.13 7.42 -4.49
N ASN A 73 -5.41 7.24 -3.20
CA ASN A 73 -4.96 8.14 -2.15
C ASN A 73 -3.43 8.23 -2.04
N TYR A 74 -2.72 7.27 -2.59
CA TYR A 74 -1.25 7.25 -2.71
C TYR A 74 -0.77 7.56 -4.13
N GLY A 75 -1.61 8.21 -4.94
CA GLY A 75 -1.24 8.62 -6.30
C GLY A 75 -1.02 7.45 -7.27
N ILE A 76 -1.44 6.25 -6.91
CA ILE A 76 -1.40 5.07 -7.78
C ILE A 76 -2.66 5.07 -8.64
N THR A 77 -2.50 5.03 -9.96
CA THR A 77 -3.65 4.85 -10.85
C THR A 77 -4.22 3.45 -10.67
N ALA A 78 -5.45 3.34 -10.20
CA ALA A 78 -6.04 2.05 -9.87
C ALA A 78 -7.41 1.84 -10.54
N GLU A 79 -7.72 0.57 -10.81
CA GLU A 79 -8.97 0.15 -11.43
C GLU A 79 -9.42 -1.22 -10.90
N ILE A 80 -10.71 -1.49 -11.00
CA ILE A 80 -11.26 -2.83 -10.81
C ILE A 80 -11.16 -3.58 -12.14
N ASP A 81 -10.40 -4.68 -12.16
CA ASP A 81 -10.32 -5.60 -13.28
C ASP A 81 -11.26 -6.79 -13.06
N SER A 82 -12.54 -6.61 -13.40
CA SER A 82 -13.55 -7.63 -13.21
C SER A 82 -13.51 -8.70 -14.29
N PHE A 83 -13.84 -9.92 -13.91
CA PHE A 83 -14.00 -11.04 -14.83
C PHE A 83 -15.16 -11.92 -14.40
N HIS A 84 -15.69 -12.67 -15.34
CA HIS A 84 -16.80 -13.60 -15.11
C HIS A 84 -16.31 -15.03 -15.18
N LYS A 85 -16.71 -15.86 -14.22
CA LYS A 85 -16.40 -17.29 -14.19
C LYS A 85 -17.71 -18.10 -14.16
N SER A 86 -17.83 -19.02 -15.11
CA SER A 86 -18.91 -20.00 -15.15
C SER A 86 -18.27 -21.38 -15.21
N ASP A 87 -18.39 -22.17 -14.14
CA ASP A 87 -17.71 -23.44 -13.97
C ASP A 87 -18.38 -24.30 -12.89
N TYR A 88 -17.82 -25.45 -12.61
CA TYR A 88 -18.16 -26.27 -11.45
C TYR A 88 -16.99 -26.28 -10.47
N ASN A 89 -17.21 -25.72 -9.31
CA ASN A 89 -16.23 -25.67 -8.24
C ASN A 89 -16.48 -26.80 -7.23
N TRP A 90 -15.42 -27.48 -6.82
CA TRP A 90 -15.51 -28.62 -5.92
C TRP A 90 -16.10 -28.28 -4.54
N LEU A 91 -15.94 -27.03 -4.08
CA LEU A 91 -16.38 -26.58 -2.77
C LEU A 91 -17.82 -26.06 -2.78
N VAL A 92 -18.20 -25.31 -3.81
CA VAL A 92 -19.48 -24.59 -3.87
C VAL A 92 -20.45 -25.13 -4.92
N GLY A 93 -20.03 -26.07 -5.76
CA GLY A 93 -20.84 -26.64 -6.83
C GLY A 93 -20.86 -25.78 -8.09
N ALA A 94 -22.03 -25.65 -8.72
CA ALA A 94 -22.17 -24.85 -9.93
C ALA A 94 -21.94 -23.36 -9.63
N LEU A 95 -21.06 -22.74 -10.38
CA LEU A 95 -20.63 -21.36 -10.24
C LEU A 95 -20.98 -20.58 -11.51
N ASP A 96 -21.54 -19.38 -11.34
CA ASP A 96 -21.81 -18.44 -12.42
C ASP A 96 -21.78 -17.02 -11.83
N GLN A 97 -20.58 -16.43 -11.71
CA GLN A 97 -20.34 -15.27 -10.85
C GLN A 97 -19.31 -14.30 -11.43
N TRP A 98 -19.43 -13.02 -11.08
CA TRP A 98 -18.44 -11.98 -11.30
C TRP A 98 -17.47 -11.91 -10.14
N PHE A 99 -16.19 -11.73 -10.46
CA PHE A 99 -15.08 -11.53 -9.54
C PHE A 99 -14.42 -10.18 -9.82
N TYR A 100 -13.74 -9.60 -8.83
CA TYR A 100 -13.31 -8.21 -8.85
C TYR A 100 -11.86 -8.07 -8.38
N ASN A 101 -10.90 -8.35 -9.27
CA ASN A 101 -9.50 -8.02 -9.00
C ASN A 101 -9.31 -6.49 -8.91
N VAL A 102 -8.31 -6.06 -8.17
CA VAL A 102 -7.84 -4.68 -8.18
C VAL A 102 -6.47 -4.61 -8.80
N LYS A 103 -6.27 -3.67 -9.70
CA LYS A 103 -4.99 -3.39 -10.34
C LYS A 103 -4.61 -1.93 -10.12
N GLY A 104 -3.50 -1.70 -9.41
CA GLY A 104 -2.87 -0.40 -9.27
C GLY A 104 -1.59 -0.33 -10.09
N VAL A 105 -1.30 0.79 -10.72
CA VAL A 105 -0.09 0.98 -11.54
C VAL A 105 0.65 2.22 -11.09
N LEU A 106 1.91 2.03 -10.71
CA LEU A 106 2.91 3.08 -10.56
C LEU A 106 3.84 3.01 -11.78
N PRO A 107 3.65 3.90 -12.77
CA PRO A 107 4.41 3.83 -14.00
C PRO A 107 5.85 4.31 -13.80
N SER A 108 6.78 3.71 -14.54
CA SER A 108 8.14 4.21 -14.67
C SER A 108 8.15 5.43 -15.57
N PRO A 109 8.71 6.56 -15.13
CA PRO A 109 8.85 7.73 -16.00
C PRO A 109 9.93 7.54 -17.07
N ASN A 110 10.83 6.59 -16.87
CA ASN A 110 11.94 6.29 -17.78
C ASN A 110 12.31 4.80 -17.70
N PRO A 111 11.51 3.92 -18.31
CA PRO A 111 11.67 2.48 -18.16
C PRO A 111 13.02 1.99 -18.71
N LYS A 112 13.66 1.09 -17.98
CA LYS A 112 14.90 0.41 -18.35
C LYS A 112 14.68 -0.58 -19.50
N ASP A 113 13.56 -1.28 -19.39
CA ASP A 113 13.08 -2.28 -20.32
C ASP A 113 11.55 -2.33 -20.26
N ASP A 114 10.93 -3.24 -20.99
CA ASP A 114 9.48 -3.43 -21.03
C ASP A 114 8.97 -4.41 -19.96
N SER A 115 9.78 -4.70 -18.94
CA SER A 115 9.36 -5.57 -17.82
C SER A 115 8.81 -4.74 -16.65
N LEU A 116 7.97 -5.38 -15.87
CA LEU A 116 7.34 -4.81 -14.66
C LEU A 116 7.62 -5.68 -13.42
N VAL A 117 7.48 -5.08 -12.25
CA VAL A 117 7.46 -5.77 -10.97
C VAL A 117 6.01 -5.83 -10.47
N LEU A 118 5.59 -7.00 -10.01
CA LEU A 118 4.24 -7.21 -9.51
C LEU A 118 4.29 -7.55 -8.02
N VAL A 119 3.48 -6.86 -7.23
CA VAL A 119 3.24 -7.15 -5.81
C VAL A 119 1.79 -7.58 -5.67
N GLY A 120 1.55 -8.81 -5.22
CA GLY A 120 0.22 -9.42 -5.20
C GLY A 120 -0.16 -10.05 -3.87
N ALA A 121 -1.47 -10.08 -3.61
CA ALA A 121 -2.13 -10.78 -2.52
C ALA A 121 -3.60 -10.98 -2.86
N HIS A 122 -4.27 -12.02 -2.35
CA HIS A 122 -5.71 -12.11 -2.56
C HIS A 122 -6.51 -11.26 -1.58
N LEU A 123 -7.66 -10.78 -2.03
CA LEU A 123 -8.53 -9.91 -1.27
C LEU A 123 -9.72 -10.64 -0.63
N ASP A 124 -10.07 -11.81 -1.16
CA ASP A 124 -11.13 -12.63 -0.60
C ASP A 124 -10.68 -13.37 0.68
N ALA A 125 -11.60 -13.96 1.37
CA ALA A 125 -11.37 -14.76 2.57
C ALA A 125 -12.46 -15.80 2.73
N ILE A 126 -12.13 -16.90 3.39
CA ILE A 126 -13.04 -18.01 3.63
C ILE A 126 -13.06 -18.41 5.12
N SER A 127 -14.21 -18.87 5.63
CA SER A 127 -14.32 -19.62 6.89
C SER A 127 -15.00 -20.95 6.63
N LEU A 128 -14.34 -22.03 6.90
CA LEU A 128 -14.87 -23.37 6.79
C LEU A 128 -15.37 -23.81 8.16
N ASN A 129 -16.65 -23.68 8.44
CA ASN A 129 -17.20 -24.28 9.64
C ASN A 129 -17.35 -25.80 9.45
N GLN A 130 -17.50 -26.53 10.57
CA GLN A 130 -17.61 -27.99 10.56
C GLN A 130 -18.79 -28.56 9.72
N TYR A 131 -19.68 -27.69 9.21
CA TYR A 131 -20.84 -28.05 8.36
C TYR A 131 -20.72 -27.49 6.95
N TYR A 132 -19.57 -26.92 6.56
CA TYR A 132 -19.39 -26.22 5.26
C TYR A 132 -20.47 -25.16 5.01
N GLN A 133 -21.05 -24.60 6.05
CA GLN A 133 -21.96 -23.47 5.88
C GLN A 133 -21.13 -22.23 5.58
N LEU A 134 -21.10 -21.90 4.32
CA LEU A 134 -20.40 -20.75 3.78
C LEU A 134 -21.08 -19.48 4.30
N GLN A 135 -20.67 -18.88 5.36
CA GLN A 135 -19.90 -17.67 5.46
C GLN A 135 -20.66 -16.40 5.60
N THR A 136 -21.32 -16.27 6.71
CA THR A 136 -21.79 -14.95 7.16
C THR A 136 -20.65 -14.15 7.81
N LEU A 137 -19.55 -14.82 8.18
CA LEU A 137 -18.39 -14.21 8.83
C LEU A 137 -17.10 -14.91 8.38
N ALA A 138 -16.29 -14.21 7.62
CA ALA A 138 -14.95 -14.61 7.18
C ALA A 138 -14.01 -13.40 7.34
N PRO A 139 -13.48 -13.19 8.56
CA PRO A 139 -12.68 -11.99 8.85
C PRO A 139 -11.40 -11.94 8.04
N GLY A 140 -10.70 -13.10 7.92
CA GLY A 140 -9.51 -13.26 7.09
C GLY A 140 -8.43 -12.23 7.40
N ALA A 141 -8.10 -12.03 8.67
CA ALA A 141 -7.17 -10.98 9.08
C ALA A 141 -5.74 -11.32 8.69
N ASP A 142 -5.36 -12.59 8.88
CA ASP A 142 -4.09 -13.11 8.40
C ASP A 142 -4.24 -13.62 6.96
N ASP A 143 -5.30 -14.35 6.68
CA ASP A 143 -5.63 -14.93 5.39
C ASP A 143 -6.77 -14.16 4.67
N ASN A 144 -6.49 -13.17 3.79
CA ASN A 144 -5.19 -12.61 3.48
C ASN A 144 -5.22 -11.08 3.50
N ALA A 145 -5.88 -10.49 4.52
CA ALA A 145 -5.77 -9.04 4.71
C ALA A 145 -4.32 -8.64 5.05
N SER A 146 -3.50 -9.57 5.58
CA SER A 146 -2.10 -9.33 5.87
C SER A 146 -1.29 -9.05 4.60
N GLY A 147 -1.39 -9.90 3.59
CA GLY A 147 -0.71 -9.70 2.31
C GLY A 147 -1.17 -8.43 1.60
N VAL A 148 -2.49 -8.15 1.61
CA VAL A 148 -3.03 -6.90 1.06
C VAL A 148 -2.49 -5.68 1.82
N ALA A 149 -2.32 -5.76 3.13
CA ALA A 149 -1.78 -4.66 3.93
C ALA A 149 -0.31 -4.38 3.58
N VAL A 150 0.51 -5.40 3.32
CA VAL A 150 1.88 -5.23 2.80
C VAL A 150 1.86 -4.46 1.48
N MET A 151 1.03 -4.88 0.52
CA MET A 151 0.89 -4.22 -0.78
C MET A 151 0.53 -2.73 -0.63
N ILE A 152 -0.46 -2.39 0.21
CA ILE A 152 -0.89 -1.01 0.47
C ILE A 152 0.19 -0.21 1.18
N GLU A 153 0.95 -0.81 2.10
CA GLU A 153 2.04 -0.13 2.79
C GLU A 153 3.21 0.20 1.85
N LEU A 154 3.52 -0.68 0.90
CA LEU A 154 4.51 -0.38 -0.14
C LEU A 154 4.07 0.79 -1.02
N ALA A 155 2.80 0.83 -1.45
CA ALA A 155 2.24 1.96 -2.19
C ALA A 155 2.36 3.28 -1.38
N ARG A 156 2.08 3.23 -0.07
CA ARG A 156 2.25 4.37 0.85
C ARG A 156 3.70 4.85 0.92
N ILE A 157 4.67 3.94 1.04
CA ILE A 157 6.11 4.29 1.09
C ILE A 157 6.55 4.92 -0.24
N CYS A 158 6.13 4.35 -1.37
CA CYS A 158 6.43 4.90 -2.68
C CYS A 158 5.93 6.34 -2.82
N HIS A 159 4.68 6.58 -2.43
CA HIS A 159 4.06 7.90 -2.45
C HIS A 159 4.76 8.89 -1.50
N ALA A 160 4.91 8.51 -0.22
CA ALA A 160 5.46 9.38 0.82
C ALA A 160 6.90 9.86 0.54
N ASN A 161 7.63 9.15 -0.31
CA ASN A 161 9.01 9.47 -0.66
C ASN A 161 9.16 9.89 -2.14
N GLY A 162 8.06 10.03 -2.89
CA GLY A 162 8.09 10.36 -4.31
C GLY A 162 8.96 9.40 -5.12
N LEU A 163 8.95 8.11 -4.76
CA LEU A 163 9.83 7.13 -5.39
C LEU A 163 9.44 6.93 -6.85
N GLN A 164 10.46 6.91 -7.68
CA GLN A 164 10.36 6.57 -9.09
C GLN A 164 11.28 5.39 -9.38
N PHE A 165 10.89 4.56 -10.31
CA PHE A 165 11.57 3.31 -10.60
C PHE A 165 11.88 3.17 -12.09
N ARG A 166 12.76 2.24 -12.43
CA ARG A 166 13.13 1.91 -13.81
C ARG A 166 12.24 0.83 -14.44
N ARG A 167 11.30 0.29 -13.67
CA ARG A 167 10.24 -0.61 -14.13
C ARG A 167 8.92 -0.15 -13.57
N ASP A 168 7.86 -0.40 -14.29
CA ASP A 168 6.50 -0.22 -13.78
C ASP A 168 6.30 -1.15 -12.57
N ILE A 169 5.56 -0.67 -11.58
CA ILE A 169 5.13 -1.48 -10.44
C ILE A 169 3.63 -1.67 -10.54
N HIS A 170 3.19 -2.93 -10.55
CA HIS A 170 1.79 -3.28 -10.47
C HIS A 170 1.45 -3.83 -9.09
N PHE A 171 0.49 -3.20 -8.43
CA PHE A 171 -0.10 -3.64 -7.18
C PHE A 171 -1.39 -4.39 -7.48
N MET A 172 -1.45 -5.68 -7.13
CA MET A 172 -2.56 -6.56 -7.51
C MET A 172 -3.24 -7.14 -6.27
N ALA A 173 -4.57 -6.99 -6.17
CA ALA A 173 -5.36 -7.75 -5.21
C ALA A 173 -6.29 -8.68 -5.99
N TYR A 174 -6.21 -9.98 -5.72
CA TYR A 174 -6.92 -11.03 -6.46
C TYR A 174 -8.20 -11.44 -5.74
N ASP A 175 -9.26 -11.69 -6.50
CA ASP A 175 -10.53 -12.18 -5.98
C ASP A 175 -10.75 -13.64 -6.39
N GLY A 176 -11.28 -14.44 -5.47
CA GLY A 176 -11.59 -15.85 -5.71
C GLY A 176 -10.37 -16.77 -5.67
N GLU A 177 -9.33 -16.40 -4.93
CA GLU A 177 -8.19 -17.26 -4.62
C GLU A 177 -8.66 -18.52 -3.92
N GLU A 178 -9.47 -18.40 -2.88
CA GLU A 178 -10.03 -19.43 -2.02
C GLU A 178 -10.91 -20.46 -2.76
N LEU A 179 -11.32 -20.12 -3.96
CA LEU A 179 -12.09 -20.98 -4.84
C LEU A 179 -11.26 -21.65 -5.93
N GLY A 180 -9.94 -21.39 -5.95
CA GLY A 180 -8.98 -21.99 -6.89
C GLY A 180 -8.24 -20.98 -7.76
N LEU A 181 -7.68 -19.93 -7.15
CA LEU A 181 -6.78 -18.94 -7.76
C LEU A 181 -7.41 -18.18 -8.95
N TYR A 182 -8.74 -18.01 -8.96
CA TYR A 182 -9.46 -17.53 -10.16
C TYR A 182 -8.97 -16.15 -10.61
N GLY A 183 -8.76 -15.22 -9.69
CA GLY A 183 -8.29 -13.88 -10.00
C GLY A 183 -6.89 -13.86 -10.58
N ALA A 184 -5.98 -14.62 -9.99
CA ALA A 184 -4.60 -14.73 -10.46
C ALA A 184 -4.51 -15.40 -11.84
N TYR A 185 -5.27 -16.46 -12.08
CA TYR A 185 -5.34 -17.08 -13.40
C TYR A 185 -5.91 -16.15 -14.47
N ALA A 186 -6.97 -15.39 -14.14
CA ALA A 186 -7.55 -14.44 -15.08
C ALA A 186 -6.56 -13.33 -15.46
N ASP A 187 -5.81 -12.79 -14.50
CA ASP A 187 -4.79 -11.76 -14.77
C ASP A 187 -3.58 -12.33 -15.50
N ALA A 188 -3.03 -13.47 -15.07
CA ALA A 188 -1.88 -14.11 -15.72
C ALA A 188 -2.18 -14.45 -17.20
N GLN A 189 -3.39 -14.93 -17.49
CA GLN A 189 -3.83 -15.19 -18.87
C GLN A 189 -3.89 -13.91 -19.70
N LYS A 190 -4.46 -12.82 -19.16
CA LYS A 190 -4.51 -11.51 -19.84
C LYS A 190 -3.12 -10.98 -20.14
N ARG A 191 -2.20 -11.05 -19.17
CA ARG A 191 -0.80 -10.61 -19.31
C ARG A 191 -0.05 -11.41 -20.38
N THR A 192 -0.23 -12.74 -20.38
CA THR A 192 0.36 -13.58 -21.41
C THR A 192 -0.15 -13.21 -22.79
N ALA A 193 -1.47 -12.96 -22.94
CA ALA A 193 -2.05 -12.53 -24.20
C ALA A 193 -1.59 -11.14 -24.64
N ALA A 194 -1.29 -10.24 -23.70
CA ALA A 194 -0.74 -8.93 -23.95
C ALA A 194 0.77 -8.95 -24.27
N GLY A 195 1.46 -10.04 -23.95
CA GLY A 195 2.91 -10.16 -24.10
C GLY A 195 3.69 -9.44 -23.01
N ASP A 196 3.08 -9.24 -21.84
CA ASP A 196 3.71 -8.62 -20.69
C ASP A 196 4.95 -9.39 -20.26
N LYS A 197 5.96 -8.67 -19.81
CA LYS A 197 7.16 -9.24 -19.20
C LYS A 197 7.18 -8.90 -17.73
N ILE A 198 7.15 -9.89 -16.88
CA ILE A 198 7.22 -9.75 -15.44
C ILE A 198 8.63 -10.11 -14.97
N ALA A 199 9.37 -9.14 -14.45
CA ALA A 199 10.68 -9.36 -13.86
C ALA A 199 10.57 -10.27 -12.64
N ILE A 200 9.55 -10.00 -11.81
CA ILE A 200 9.20 -10.81 -10.64
C ILE A 200 7.75 -10.54 -10.23
N MET A 201 7.06 -11.57 -9.76
CA MET A 201 5.82 -11.49 -8.99
C MET A 201 6.12 -11.81 -7.52
N LEU A 202 5.91 -10.84 -6.63
CA LEU A 202 6.02 -10.98 -5.18
C LEU A 202 4.63 -11.31 -4.62
N ASN A 203 4.44 -12.55 -4.18
CA ASN A 203 3.19 -12.99 -3.56
C ASN A 203 3.33 -13.03 -2.05
N ASN A 204 2.37 -12.43 -1.34
CA ASN A 204 2.28 -12.45 0.11
C ASN A 204 0.93 -13.05 0.51
N ASP A 205 0.98 -14.11 1.30
CA ASP A 205 -0.21 -14.82 1.72
C ASP A 205 0.02 -15.41 3.10
N MET A 206 -0.82 -14.99 4.07
CA MET A 206 -0.68 -15.31 5.48
C MET A 206 0.71 -14.89 6.02
N VAL A 207 0.92 -13.60 6.27
CA VAL A 207 2.24 -13.04 6.58
C VAL A 207 2.24 -12.19 7.87
N SER A 208 1.29 -12.41 8.77
CA SER A 208 1.22 -11.64 10.01
C SER A 208 1.09 -12.48 11.28
N PHE A 209 0.76 -13.75 11.22
CA PHE A 209 0.73 -14.60 12.41
C PHE A 209 2.15 -15.07 12.77
N GLN A 210 2.57 -14.77 14.00
CA GLN A 210 3.85 -15.20 14.56
C GLN A 210 3.70 -15.35 16.07
N PRO A 211 3.61 -16.58 16.58
CA PRO A 211 3.23 -16.84 17.98
C PRO A 211 4.39 -16.67 18.97
N ASP A 212 5.63 -16.61 18.51
CA ASP A 212 6.82 -16.52 19.35
C ASP A 212 7.83 -15.48 18.86
N ASN A 213 8.97 -15.35 19.56
CA ASN A 213 10.03 -14.40 19.20
C ASN A 213 11.06 -14.98 18.22
N ASN A 214 10.87 -16.18 17.72
CA ASN A 214 11.74 -16.79 16.72
C ASN A 214 11.12 -16.58 15.33
N TRP A 215 11.26 -15.35 14.85
CA TRP A 215 10.59 -14.92 13.61
C TRP A 215 11.15 -15.62 12.39
N ARG A 216 10.29 -16.29 11.67
CA ARG A 216 10.62 -17.01 10.44
C ARG A 216 9.54 -16.81 9.39
N VAL A 217 9.97 -16.79 8.13
CA VAL A 217 9.09 -16.78 6.95
C VAL A 217 9.51 -17.90 6.01
N THR A 218 8.56 -18.60 5.43
CA THR A 218 8.83 -19.57 4.37
C THR A 218 8.76 -18.84 3.03
N LEU A 219 9.82 -18.97 2.24
CA LEU A 219 9.91 -18.44 0.87
C LEU A 219 9.81 -19.60 -0.11
N HIS A 220 8.61 -19.85 -0.63
CA HIS A 220 8.38 -20.86 -1.66
C HIS A 220 8.85 -20.36 -3.02
N TRP A 221 9.34 -21.28 -3.81
CA TRP A 221 9.96 -21.01 -5.10
C TRP A 221 9.46 -21.96 -6.18
N TYR A 222 9.72 -21.57 -7.41
CA TYR A 222 9.45 -22.36 -8.62
C TYR A 222 10.76 -22.59 -9.36
N ASP A 223 10.84 -23.66 -10.18
CA ASP A 223 12.07 -24.08 -10.86
C ASP A 223 12.64 -23.02 -11.81
N ASN A 224 11.79 -22.12 -12.31
CA ASN A 224 12.20 -20.98 -13.16
C ASN A 224 12.64 -19.72 -12.34
N ALA A 225 12.69 -19.79 -11.00
CA ALA A 225 12.90 -18.64 -10.12
C ALA A 225 13.86 -18.91 -8.94
N LEU A 226 14.77 -19.88 -9.05
CA LEU A 226 15.73 -20.24 -7.99
C LEU A 226 16.66 -19.10 -7.59
N ASP A 227 17.10 -18.29 -8.55
CA ASP A 227 17.92 -17.10 -8.30
C ASP A 227 17.12 -16.04 -7.55
N ILE A 228 15.83 -15.91 -7.82
CA ILE A 228 14.94 -14.97 -7.16
C ILE A 228 14.76 -15.33 -5.67
N VAL A 229 14.47 -16.59 -5.37
CA VAL A 229 14.27 -17.01 -3.98
C VAL A 229 15.56 -16.90 -3.16
N SER A 230 16.71 -17.21 -3.77
CA SER A 230 18.01 -17.01 -3.11
C SER A 230 18.24 -15.54 -2.79
N ARG A 231 17.95 -14.64 -3.73
CA ARG A 231 18.04 -13.21 -3.52
C ARG A 231 17.04 -12.72 -2.48
N ALA A 232 15.81 -13.25 -2.48
CA ALA A 232 14.78 -12.96 -1.49
C ALA A 232 15.21 -13.31 -0.07
N ALA A 233 15.81 -14.49 0.11
CA ALA A 233 16.35 -14.92 1.39
C ALA A 233 17.49 -14.01 1.87
N ASP A 234 18.43 -13.64 0.97
CA ASP A 234 19.51 -12.71 1.31
C ASP A 234 18.98 -11.33 1.76
N LEU A 235 18.02 -10.78 1.01
CA LEU A 235 17.43 -9.48 1.34
C LEU A 235 16.59 -9.52 2.64
N CYS A 236 15.85 -10.60 2.87
CA CYS A 236 15.12 -10.81 4.12
C CYS A 236 16.09 -10.81 5.31
N ALA A 237 17.12 -11.63 5.27
CA ALA A 237 18.12 -11.74 6.34
C ALA A 237 18.94 -10.45 6.52
N GLN A 238 19.13 -9.66 5.47
CA GLN A 238 19.90 -8.41 5.52
C GLN A 238 19.13 -7.26 6.16
N TYR A 239 17.80 -7.17 5.92
CA TYR A 239 17.01 -5.97 6.24
C TYR A 239 15.92 -6.18 7.28
N THR A 240 15.81 -7.37 7.85
CA THR A 240 14.81 -7.72 8.87
C THR A 240 15.40 -8.60 9.96
N ASP A 241 14.64 -8.77 11.05
CA ASP A 241 14.96 -9.72 12.11
C ASP A 241 14.38 -11.13 11.86
N ILE A 242 13.90 -11.38 10.62
CA ILE A 242 13.29 -12.64 10.20
C ILE A 242 14.35 -13.59 9.66
N ASP A 243 14.33 -14.85 10.11
CA ASP A 243 15.10 -15.95 9.53
C ASP A 243 14.34 -16.58 8.34
N PRO A 244 14.77 -16.34 7.09
CA PRO A 244 14.09 -16.87 5.93
C PRO A 244 14.34 -18.37 5.77
N VAL A 245 13.28 -19.13 5.59
CA VAL A 245 13.33 -20.56 5.35
C VAL A 245 13.00 -20.84 3.89
N VAL A 246 13.98 -21.33 3.12
CA VAL A 246 13.78 -21.78 1.75
C VAL A 246 13.67 -23.31 1.77
N PRO A 247 12.50 -23.89 1.46
CA PRO A 247 12.34 -25.34 1.44
C PRO A 247 13.27 -25.98 0.40
N SER A 248 13.94 -27.09 0.76
CA SER A 248 14.83 -27.84 -0.15
C SER A 248 14.07 -28.54 -1.27
N GLU A 249 12.81 -28.84 -1.05
CA GLU A 249 11.86 -29.40 -2.01
C GLU A 249 10.54 -28.65 -1.89
N ASN A 250 9.75 -28.67 -2.94
CA ASN A 250 8.40 -28.10 -2.91
C ASN A 250 7.51 -29.00 -2.01
N GLN A 251 7.61 -28.77 -0.70
CA GLN A 251 7.01 -29.64 0.32
C GLN A 251 5.49 -29.61 0.19
N ASN A 252 4.91 -30.80 -0.07
CA ASN A 252 3.47 -31.07 -0.07
C ASN A 252 2.63 -30.21 -1.03
N GLY A 253 3.25 -29.59 -2.06
CA GLY A 253 2.54 -28.76 -3.03
C GLY A 253 2.07 -27.41 -2.48
N LEU A 254 2.57 -26.95 -1.32
CA LEU A 254 2.16 -25.66 -0.74
C LEU A 254 2.40 -24.48 -1.67
N SER A 255 3.46 -24.49 -2.49
CA SER A 255 3.68 -23.46 -3.51
C SER A 255 2.58 -23.40 -4.58
N HIS A 256 1.75 -24.46 -4.70
CA HIS A 256 0.63 -24.51 -5.66
C HIS A 256 -0.68 -23.93 -5.09
N ASN A 257 -0.68 -23.48 -3.84
CA ASN A 257 -1.88 -23.10 -3.10
C ASN A 257 -1.96 -21.58 -2.89
N SER A 258 -1.36 -20.77 -3.74
CA SER A 258 -1.51 -19.33 -3.72
C SER A 258 -1.32 -18.71 -5.11
N ASP A 259 -1.66 -17.46 -5.27
CA ASP A 259 -1.75 -16.70 -6.53
C ASP A 259 -0.49 -16.79 -7.41
N SER A 260 0.69 -16.86 -6.81
CA SER A 260 1.96 -17.01 -7.53
C SER A 260 2.03 -18.26 -8.40
N TYR A 261 1.31 -19.33 -8.04
CA TYR A 261 1.28 -20.56 -8.84
C TYR A 261 0.61 -20.33 -10.19
N ALA A 262 -0.47 -19.56 -10.24
CA ALA A 262 -1.10 -19.21 -11.51
C ALA A 262 -0.13 -18.49 -12.45
N TYR A 263 0.70 -17.60 -11.93
CA TYR A 263 1.73 -16.91 -12.73
C TYR A 263 2.82 -17.86 -13.21
N TYR A 264 3.29 -18.77 -12.34
CA TYR A 264 4.26 -19.78 -12.71
C TYR A 264 3.76 -20.69 -13.84
N GLU A 265 2.52 -21.15 -13.78
CA GLU A 265 1.93 -21.99 -14.84
C GLU A 265 1.85 -21.27 -16.20
N TRP A 266 1.74 -19.94 -16.18
CA TRP A 266 1.79 -19.10 -17.39
C TRP A 266 3.23 -18.68 -17.76
N GLY A 267 4.26 -19.26 -17.11
CA GLY A 267 5.68 -19.06 -17.43
C GLY A 267 6.32 -17.83 -16.81
N PHE A 268 5.62 -17.10 -15.95
CA PHE A 268 6.17 -15.97 -15.22
C PHE A 268 7.00 -16.43 -14.01
N ARG A 269 7.88 -15.55 -13.54
CA ARG A 269 8.76 -15.82 -12.40
C ARG A 269 8.13 -15.23 -11.14
N ALA A 270 8.06 -16.02 -10.07
CA ALA A 270 7.41 -15.62 -8.84
C ALA A 270 8.14 -16.17 -7.61
N VAL A 271 7.92 -15.51 -6.47
CA VAL A 271 8.25 -15.98 -5.13
C VAL A 271 7.03 -15.81 -4.24
N PHE A 272 6.80 -16.76 -3.36
CA PHE A 272 5.68 -16.79 -2.44
C PHE A 272 6.19 -16.77 -1.00
N ALA A 273 5.86 -15.71 -0.27
CA ALA A 273 6.13 -15.57 1.15
C ALA A 273 4.90 -15.95 1.97
N ILE A 274 5.08 -16.88 2.91
CA ILE A 274 4.05 -17.33 3.85
C ILE A 274 4.67 -17.52 5.24
N GLU A 275 3.88 -17.35 6.29
CA GLU A 275 4.29 -17.63 7.66
C GLU A 275 4.89 -19.03 7.81
N TYR A 276 5.92 -19.15 8.66
CA TYR A 276 6.55 -20.45 8.90
C TYR A 276 5.71 -21.33 9.83
N THR A 277 5.11 -20.74 10.84
CA THR A 277 4.22 -21.42 11.79
C THR A 277 2.78 -21.11 11.42
N PHE A 278 2.09 -22.09 10.91
CA PHE A 278 0.73 -21.94 10.42
C PHE A 278 -0.25 -21.56 11.52
N SER A 279 -1.09 -20.56 11.27
CA SER A 279 -2.12 -20.14 12.21
C SER A 279 -3.15 -21.23 12.46
N THR A 280 -3.49 -21.46 13.72
CA THR A 280 -4.58 -22.37 14.11
C THR A 280 -5.96 -21.81 13.81
N SER A 281 -6.05 -20.52 13.49
CA SER A 281 -7.28 -19.81 13.12
C SER A 281 -7.52 -19.78 11.59
N TYR A 282 -6.61 -20.38 10.82
CA TYR A 282 -6.71 -20.50 9.36
C TYR A 282 -8.08 -21.03 8.93
N HIS A 283 -8.72 -20.33 7.99
CA HIS A 283 -10.03 -20.65 7.46
C HIS A 283 -11.16 -20.75 8.52
N THR A 284 -11.09 -19.91 9.55
CA THR A 284 -12.14 -19.84 10.59
C THR A 284 -12.58 -18.40 10.87
N GLU A 285 -13.72 -18.26 11.56
CA GLU A 285 -14.18 -16.97 12.08
C GLU A 285 -13.28 -16.37 13.17
N HIS A 286 -12.25 -17.08 13.59
CA HIS A 286 -11.25 -16.65 14.57
C HIS A 286 -9.97 -16.10 13.95
N ASP A 287 -9.88 -16.02 12.64
CA ASP A 287 -8.81 -15.31 11.95
C ASP A 287 -9.05 -13.80 12.03
N VAL A 288 -8.71 -13.22 13.18
CA VAL A 288 -9.00 -11.83 13.54
C VAL A 288 -7.72 -11.05 13.83
N TRP A 289 -7.77 -9.74 13.65
CA TRP A 289 -6.63 -8.83 13.71
C TRP A 289 -5.78 -8.91 14.98
N ASP A 290 -6.37 -9.23 16.13
CA ASP A 290 -5.67 -9.31 17.42
C ASP A 290 -4.89 -10.62 17.63
N SER A 291 -5.01 -11.58 16.72
CA SER A 291 -4.18 -12.78 16.64
C SER A 291 -2.83 -12.53 15.95
N ASN A 292 -2.66 -11.42 15.29
CA ASN A 292 -1.51 -11.11 14.43
C ASN A 292 -0.39 -10.40 15.19
N ASN A 293 0.85 -10.58 14.75
CA ASN A 293 2.04 -9.89 15.26
C ASN A 293 2.46 -8.77 14.30
N TYR A 294 2.06 -7.54 14.59
CA TYR A 294 2.33 -6.41 13.69
C TYR A 294 3.79 -5.92 13.67
N ALA A 295 4.62 -6.31 14.65
CA ALA A 295 6.06 -6.07 14.58
C ALA A 295 6.71 -7.00 13.54
N TYR A 296 6.37 -8.29 13.57
CA TYR A 296 6.75 -9.27 12.54
C TYR A 296 6.21 -8.87 11.15
N HIS A 297 4.94 -8.49 11.08
CA HIS A 297 4.30 -8.05 9.85
C HIS A 297 4.99 -6.82 9.23
N ALA A 298 5.47 -5.89 10.07
CA ALA A 298 6.27 -4.77 9.60
C ALA A 298 7.62 -5.22 9.01
N ASP A 299 8.23 -6.27 9.55
CA ASP A 299 9.45 -6.84 8.97
C ASP A 299 9.18 -7.55 7.64
N ILE A 300 8.04 -8.22 7.49
CA ILE A 300 7.60 -8.73 6.18
C ILE A 300 7.46 -7.58 5.16
N ALA A 301 6.88 -6.46 5.57
CA ALA A 301 6.77 -5.29 4.68
C ALA A 301 8.16 -4.69 4.35
N ARG A 302 9.13 -4.69 5.27
CA ARG A 302 10.54 -4.29 5.01
C ARG A 302 11.22 -5.23 4.01
N TYR A 303 11.05 -6.54 4.18
CA TYR A 303 11.51 -7.53 3.21
C TYR A 303 10.95 -7.25 1.81
N ASN A 304 9.64 -7.06 1.70
CA ASN A 304 9.00 -6.76 0.42
C ASN A 304 9.47 -5.43 -0.18
N LEU A 305 9.71 -4.41 0.65
CA LEU A 305 10.30 -3.15 0.20
C LEU A 305 11.71 -3.38 -0.36
N ALA A 306 12.53 -4.22 0.29
CA ALA A 306 13.86 -4.55 -0.20
C ALA A 306 13.82 -5.26 -1.56
N MET A 307 12.90 -6.21 -1.73
CA MET A 307 12.68 -6.87 -3.01
C MET A 307 12.20 -5.89 -4.10
N LEU A 308 11.26 -5.00 -3.76
CA LEU A 308 10.78 -3.98 -4.67
C LEU A 308 11.91 -3.07 -5.14
N MET A 309 12.75 -2.59 -4.21
CA MET A 309 13.91 -1.74 -4.51
C MET A 309 14.94 -2.44 -5.40
N ASP A 310 15.20 -3.72 -5.15
CA ASP A 310 16.17 -4.52 -5.91
C ASP A 310 15.70 -4.77 -7.35
N TYR A 311 14.44 -5.13 -7.53
CA TYR A 311 13.90 -5.53 -8.85
C TYR A 311 13.31 -4.39 -9.67
N ALA A 312 12.70 -3.38 -9.05
CA ALA A 312 12.15 -2.23 -9.77
C ALA A 312 13.21 -1.15 -10.06
N GLU A 313 14.36 -1.18 -9.39
CA GLU A 313 15.50 -0.28 -9.55
C GLU A 313 15.11 1.21 -9.40
N PRO A 314 15.12 1.76 -8.18
CA PRO A 314 14.75 3.15 -7.98
C PRO A 314 15.69 4.08 -8.73
N THR A 315 15.11 5.11 -9.33
CA THR A 315 15.87 6.19 -9.97
C THR A 315 16.11 7.30 -8.95
N SER A 316 17.31 7.91 -8.97
CA SER A 316 17.50 9.20 -8.33
C SER A 316 16.60 10.20 -9.07
N GLY A 317 15.57 10.70 -8.40
CA GLY A 317 14.59 11.59 -9.02
C GLY A 317 15.27 12.83 -9.62
N THR A 318 15.18 12.98 -10.93
CA THR A 318 15.39 14.26 -11.64
C THR A 318 14.05 15.00 -11.78
N GLY A 319 13.15 14.79 -10.83
CA GLY A 319 11.90 15.52 -10.75
C GLY A 319 12.17 16.94 -10.23
N ILE A 320 11.67 17.93 -10.91
CA ILE A 320 11.37 19.24 -10.34
C ILE A 320 10.63 18.94 -9.03
N ASP A 321 11.12 19.53 -7.92
CA ASP A 321 10.44 19.47 -6.63
C ASP A 321 9.04 20.09 -6.73
N GLU A 322 8.10 19.38 -7.30
CA GLU A 322 6.74 19.40 -6.84
C GLU A 322 6.66 18.25 -5.83
N HIS A 323 7.00 18.55 -4.58
CA HIS A 323 6.43 17.81 -3.47
C HIS A 323 4.91 17.85 -3.71
N PRO A 324 4.24 16.73 -4.06
CA PRO A 324 2.85 16.66 -3.70
C PRO A 324 2.90 16.74 -2.18
N ASP A 325 2.41 17.84 -1.64
CA ASP A 325 2.29 18.05 -0.21
C ASP A 325 1.53 16.85 0.37
N VAL A 326 2.27 15.84 0.83
CA VAL A 326 1.69 14.89 1.77
C VAL A 326 1.32 15.78 2.94
N PRO A 327 0.04 15.96 3.28
CA PRO A 327 -0.31 16.78 4.39
C PRO A 327 0.45 16.23 5.59
N THR A 328 1.48 16.95 6.03
CA THR A 328 2.18 16.64 7.27
C THR A 328 1.25 16.88 8.45
N THR A 329 0.04 17.38 8.13
CA THR A 329 -1.03 17.70 9.05
C THR A 329 -2.15 16.70 8.99
N HIS A 330 -2.42 16.07 10.12
CA HIS A 330 -3.54 15.16 10.34
C HIS A 330 -4.50 15.71 11.36
N ILE A 331 -5.81 15.46 11.19
CA ILE A 331 -6.86 15.82 12.16
C ILE A 331 -7.61 14.54 12.54
N TYR A 332 -7.67 14.29 13.84
CA TYR A 332 -8.41 13.15 14.38
C TYR A 332 -9.06 13.46 15.73
N PRO A 333 -10.26 12.89 16.00
CA PRO A 333 -11.11 12.16 15.05
C PRO A 333 -11.63 13.07 13.94
N ASN A 334 -11.83 12.51 12.75
CA ASN A 334 -12.50 13.17 11.65
C ASN A 334 -13.37 12.13 10.92
N PRO A 335 -14.69 12.14 11.05
CA PRO A 335 -15.54 13.22 11.63
C PRO A 335 -15.31 13.51 13.12
N VAL A 336 -15.51 14.79 13.50
CA VAL A 336 -15.39 15.28 14.88
C VAL A 336 -16.76 15.56 15.49
N GLU A 337 -16.96 15.14 16.75
CA GLU A 337 -18.16 15.49 17.54
C GLU A 337 -17.96 16.73 18.40
N ASN A 338 -16.87 16.79 19.17
CA ASN A 338 -16.61 17.87 20.12
C ASN A 338 -15.22 18.48 19.92
N THR A 339 -14.17 17.68 20.06
CA THR A 339 -12.78 18.14 19.94
C THR A 339 -12.02 17.29 18.97
N ALA A 340 -11.10 17.88 18.22
CA ALA A 340 -10.16 17.18 17.37
C ALA A 340 -8.72 17.59 17.69
N THR A 341 -7.81 16.67 17.55
CA THR A 341 -6.37 16.93 17.60
C THR A 341 -5.85 17.16 16.21
N VAL A 342 -5.19 18.28 15.99
CA VAL A 342 -4.40 18.55 14.79
C VAL A 342 -2.97 18.14 15.11
N GLN A 343 -2.43 17.18 14.36
CA GLN A 343 -1.03 16.81 14.39
C GLN A 343 -0.36 17.35 13.13
N TYR A 344 0.77 18.01 13.28
CA TYR A 344 1.58 18.53 12.18
C TYR A 344 3.05 18.42 12.48
N ARG A 345 3.88 18.39 11.43
CA ARG A 345 5.33 18.29 11.54
C ARG A 345 5.99 19.62 11.17
N LEU A 346 6.97 20.01 11.96
CA LEU A 346 7.86 21.11 11.67
C LEU A 346 9.28 20.56 11.43
N ASP A 347 9.84 20.81 10.26
CA ASP A 347 11.20 20.37 9.93
C ASP A 347 12.27 21.28 10.55
N GLU A 348 11.88 22.51 10.91
CA GLU A 348 12.69 23.52 11.58
C GLU A 348 11.86 24.32 12.60
N ASP A 349 12.50 25.07 13.46
CA ASP A 349 11.82 25.98 14.37
C ASP A 349 11.04 27.03 13.58
N SER A 350 9.73 27.13 13.81
CA SER A 350 8.84 27.93 12.98
C SER A 350 7.77 28.64 13.81
N PRO A 351 7.38 29.88 13.43
CA PRO A 351 6.15 30.46 13.88
C PRO A 351 4.96 29.70 13.28
N VAL A 352 3.99 29.31 14.11
CA VAL A 352 2.81 28.53 13.69
C VAL A 352 1.54 29.26 14.09
N SER A 353 0.62 29.41 13.14
CA SER A 353 -0.78 29.82 13.43
C SER A 353 -1.76 28.80 12.84
N ILE A 354 -2.89 28.61 13.53
CA ILE A 354 -3.96 27.70 13.13
C ILE A 354 -5.25 28.46 12.92
N THR A 355 -5.88 28.26 11.75
CA THR A 355 -7.15 28.90 11.40
C THR A 355 -8.15 27.84 10.96
N VAL A 356 -9.37 27.86 11.52
CA VAL A 356 -10.47 27.07 11.00
C VAL A 356 -11.50 27.99 10.36
N MET A 357 -11.92 27.64 9.15
CA MET A 357 -12.89 28.40 8.35
C MET A 357 -14.06 27.52 7.93
N ASP A 358 -15.24 28.11 7.82
CA ASP A 358 -16.37 27.49 7.14
C ASP A 358 -16.23 27.56 5.61
N LEU A 359 -17.12 26.89 4.87
CA LEU A 359 -17.08 26.86 3.40
C LEU A 359 -17.28 28.23 2.73
N THR A 360 -17.73 29.26 3.48
CA THR A 360 -17.83 30.62 2.97
C THR A 360 -16.54 31.44 3.14
N GLY A 361 -15.52 30.84 3.76
CA GLY A 361 -14.22 31.47 4.07
C GLY A 361 -14.23 32.27 5.37
N ARG A 362 -15.33 32.22 6.15
CA ARG A 362 -15.42 32.90 7.45
C ARG A 362 -14.61 32.13 8.49
N THR A 363 -13.68 32.79 9.15
CA THR A 363 -12.91 32.23 10.26
C THR A 363 -13.84 31.97 11.46
N VAL A 364 -13.86 30.72 11.92
CA VAL A 364 -14.63 30.27 13.10
C VAL A 364 -13.74 29.96 14.30
N PHE A 365 -12.44 29.75 14.07
CA PHE A 365 -11.43 29.60 15.11
C PHE A 365 -10.10 30.17 14.60
N TYR A 366 -9.35 30.80 15.47
CA TYR A 366 -8.04 31.32 15.19
C TYR A 366 -7.12 31.20 16.42
N GLN A 367 -6.00 30.53 16.24
CA GLN A 367 -4.88 30.53 17.19
C GLN A 367 -3.77 31.40 16.62
N SER A 368 -3.38 32.44 17.40
CA SER A 368 -2.34 33.37 17.01
C SER A 368 -1.00 32.68 16.83
N GLU A 369 -0.13 33.32 16.06
CA GLU A 369 1.22 32.85 15.79
C GLU A 369 2.03 32.63 17.07
N VAL A 370 2.59 31.41 17.24
CA VAL A 370 3.43 31.01 18.36
C VAL A 370 4.67 30.31 17.80
N GLN A 371 5.85 30.72 18.27
CA GLN A 371 7.10 30.05 17.91
C GLN A 371 7.12 28.64 18.48
N GLN A 372 7.38 27.65 17.64
CA GLN A 372 7.48 26.23 18.01
C GLN A 372 8.75 25.61 17.46
N SER A 373 9.33 24.69 18.22
CA SER A 373 10.54 23.98 17.79
C SER A 373 10.23 22.91 16.76
N ALA A 374 11.22 22.50 15.96
CA ALA A 374 11.14 21.38 15.03
C ALA A 374 10.61 20.09 15.70
N GLY A 375 10.01 19.21 14.91
CA GLY A 375 9.41 17.94 15.32
C GLY A 375 7.90 17.87 15.15
N ILE A 376 7.30 16.75 15.61
CA ILE A 376 5.86 16.54 15.58
C ILE A 376 5.20 17.39 16.68
N ARG A 377 4.16 18.13 16.31
CA ARG A 377 3.40 19.02 17.17
C ARG A 377 1.92 18.68 17.15
N HIS A 378 1.24 19.03 18.24
CA HIS A 378 -0.19 18.78 18.38
C HIS A 378 -0.89 20.04 18.88
N ALA A 379 -2.10 20.29 18.37
CA ALA A 379 -3.01 21.30 18.86
C ALA A 379 -4.41 20.71 18.99
N THR A 380 -5.10 21.01 20.10
CA THR A 380 -6.48 20.57 20.28
C THR A 380 -7.42 21.71 19.87
N LEU A 381 -8.36 21.39 19.00
CA LEU A 381 -9.40 22.32 18.50
C LEU A 381 -10.76 21.93 19.06
N ASP A 382 -11.49 22.90 19.56
CA ASP A 382 -12.86 22.73 20.08
C ASP A 382 -13.89 23.07 18.99
N PHE A 383 -14.60 22.04 18.54
CA PHE A 383 -15.70 22.15 17.57
C PHE A 383 -17.08 22.17 18.23
N THR A 384 -17.17 22.06 19.57
CA THR A 384 -18.45 22.04 20.31
C THR A 384 -19.35 23.19 19.94
N PRO A 385 -18.86 24.46 19.80
CA PRO A 385 -19.74 25.60 19.50
C PRO A 385 -20.12 25.69 18.02
N LEU A 386 -19.57 24.82 17.14
CA LEU A 386 -19.79 24.91 15.71
C LEU A 386 -20.94 24.00 15.27
N PRO A 387 -21.79 24.41 14.31
CA PRO A 387 -22.81 23.53 13.73
C PRO A 387 -22.20 22.39 12.95
N ALA A 388 -22.97 21.29 12.76
CA ALA A 388 -22.57 20.20 11.88
C ALA A 388 -22.31 20.75 10.46
N GLY A 389 -21.22 20.28 9.84
CA GLY A 389 -20.80 20.78 8.54
C GLY A 389 -19.35 20.48 8.19
N ILE A 390 -18.92 21.02 7.07
CA ILE A 390 -17.54 20.91 6.58
C ILE A 390 -16.79 22.20 6.89
N TYR A 391 -15.58 22.05 7.41
CA TYR A 391 -14.67 23.14 7.76
C TYR A 391 -13.31 22.89 7.12
N MET A 392 -12.55 23.96 6.91
CA MET A 392 -11.17 23.92 6.43
C MET A 392 -10.25 24.40 7.55
N CYS A 393 -9.36 23.52 8.03
CA CYS A 393 -8.33 23.86 9.01
C CYS A 393 -7.03 24.17 8.28
N GLN A 394 -6.49 25.37 8.49
CA GLN A 394 -5.23 25.82 7.92
C GLN A 394 -4.17 25.94 9.01
N ILE A 395 -3.02 25.34 8.76
CA ILE A 395 -1.81 25.49 9.56
C ILE A 395 -0.82 26.31 8.74
N ARG A 396 -0.43 27.47 9.22
CA ARG A 396 0.55 28.35 8.60
C ARG A 396 1.87 28.24 9.34
N THR A 397 2.95 28.04 8.60
CA THR A 397 4.34 27.97 9.09
C THR A 397 5.23 28.93 8.29
N SER A 398 6.53 28.98 8.61
CA SER A 398 7.54 29.69 7.80
C SER A 398 7.63 29.20 6.36
N ARG A 399 7.26 27.92 6.12
CA ARG A 399 7.35 27.27 4.79
C ARG A 399 6.08 27.43 3.95
N GLY A 400 4.96 27.78 4.55
CA GLY A 400 3.70 27.91 3.80
C GLY A 400 2.45 27.62 4.61
N VAL A 401 1.39 27.24 3.93
CA VAL A 401 0.08 26.96 4.53
C VAL A 401 -0.38 25.57 4.08
N GLU A 402 -0.63 24.70 5.05
CA GLU A 402 -1.33 23.44 4.82
C GLU A 402 -2.80 23.56 5.16
N THR A 403 -3.66 22.88 4.41
CA THR A 403 -5.11 22.93 4.61
C THR A 403 -5.69 21.52 4.66
N VAL A 404 -6.43 21.22 5.73
CA VAL A 404 -7.08 19.92 5.94
C VAL A 404 -8.58 20.09 6.11
N LYS A 405 -9.35 19.23 5.44
CA LYS A 405 -10.82 19.17 5.59
C LYS A 405 -11.21 18.54 6.94
N VAL A 406 -12.14 19.17 7.65
CA VAL A 406 -12.72 18.66 8.89
C VAL A 406 -14.23 18.52 8.71
N VAL A 407 -14.77 17.38 9.07
CA VAL A 407 -16.21 17.12 9.07
C VAL A 407 -16.72 17.15 10.51
N ARG A 408 -17.63 18.08 10.84
CA ARG A 408 -18.31 18.17 12.15
C ARG A 408 -19.67 17.47 12.05
N GLN A 409 -19.89 16.48 12.88
CA GLN A 409 -21.18 15.78 13.04
C GLN A 409 -22.11 16.47 14.02
#